data_47b40d621aa974dace1350eea6274b2d
#
_entry.id   47b40d621aa974dace1350eea6274b2d
#
_cell.length_a   1.000
_cell.length_b   1.000
_cell.length_c   1.000
_cell.angle_alpha   90.00
_cell.angle_beta   90.00
_cell.angle_gamma   90.00
#
_symmetry.space_group_name_H-M   'P 1'
#
loop_
_entity.id
_entity.type
_entity.pdbx_description
1 polymer ?
#
loop_
_entity_poly.entity_id
_entity_poly.type
_entity_poly.pdbx_seq_one_letter_code
_entity_poly.pdbx_strand_id
1 'polypeptide(L)'
;KKEEKEKKDNLIDTKERWAVAVFAGVASSENTKNEKTLGNVNDSKQSNSYGVRTKYSINKKWAVGSGLKINELGQSVANVSYVSAKSNAFFNSGNSYADSPVAVANSSNQEYLLISNSTKEAMKNENVQTGKLDQNLRYIEMPLEVSYSVFNKNKASINLNTGGFVGKLISNNVNLDGHTIGENTNANDYVYGSTLSSTVQYRVYKKTNVFIEPAMNYYINPLNSQSFNQFQWGLNFGLNVSF
;
A
#
# COMPACT_ATOMS: atom_id res chain seq x y z
N LYS A 1 -41.81 -25.97 -22.41
CA LYS A 1 -40.38 -26.21 -22.81
C LYS A 1 -39.45 -25.03 -22.52
N LYS A 2 -39.98 -23.81 -22.34
CA LYS A 2 -39.20 -22.62 -21.94
C LYS A 2 -39.01 -22.48 -20.41
N GLU A 3 -39.99 -22.92 -19.62
CA GLU A 3 -39.94 -22.87 -18.15
C GLU A 3 -39.03 -23.93 -17.52
N GLU A 4 -38.82 -25.08 -18.17
CA GLU A 4 -37.91 -26.10 -17.69
C GLU A 4 -36.41 -25.76 -17.90
N LYS A 5 -36.10 -24.88 -18.89
CA LYS A 5 -34.72 -24.39 -19.07
C LYS A 5 -34.30 -23.35 -18.07
N GLU A 6 -35.22 -22.51 -17.61
CA GLU A 6 -34.91 -21.50 -16.55
C GLU A 6 -34.76 -22.12 -15.16
N LYS A 7 -35.41 -23.25 -14.87
CA LYS A 7 -35.24 -23.98 -13.61
C LYS A 7 -33.90 -24.74 -13.49
N LYS A 8 -33.26 -25.10 -14.59
CA LYS A 8 -31.95 -25.77 -14.55
C LYS A 8 -30.75 -24.83 -14.28
N ASP A 9 -30.89 -23.55 -14.60
CA ASP A 9 -29.85 -22.54 -14.31
C ASP A 9 -29.85 -22.07 -12.86
N ASN A 10 -30.84 -22.49 -12.05
CA ASN A 10 -30.99 -22.06 -10.65
C ASN A 10 -30.46 -23.04 -9.62
N LEU A 11 -29.98 -24.20 -10.03
CA LEU A 11 -29.28 -25.10 -9.11
C LEU A 11 -27.86 -24.59 -8.93
N ILE A 12 -27.60 -23.93 -7.78
CA ILE A 12 -26.25 -23.71 -7.28
C ILE A 12 -25.63 -25.11 -7.25
N ASP A 13 -24.56 -25.31 -7.99
CA ASP A 13 -23.71 -26.46 -7.76
C ASP A 13 -23.11 -26.26 -6.36
N THR A 14 -23.77 -26.87 -5.36
CA THR A 14 -23.48 -26.71 -3.93
C THR A 14 -22.12 -27.29 -3.55
N LYS A 15 -21.37 -27.75 -4.54
CA LYS A 15 -20.09 -28.44 -4.33
C LYS A 15 -18.88 -27.52 -4.25
N GLU A 16 -18.95 -26.29 -4.71
CA GLU A 16 -17.77 -25.43 -4.78
C GLU A 16 -18.05 -24.06 -4.12
N ARG A 17 -18.12 -24.06 -2.79
CA ARG A 17 -18.36 -22.82 -2.03
C ARG A 17 -17.09 -22.09 -1.62
N TRP A 18 -16.00 -22.82 -1.52
CA TRP A 18 -14.72 -22.26 -1.12
C TRP A 18 -13.82 -22.01 -2.32
N ALA A 19 -13.06 -20.97 -2.23
CA ALA A 19 -12.01 -20.68 -3.18
C ALA A 19 -10.79 -20.14 -2.45
N VAL A 20 -9.60 -20.58 -2.86
CA VAL A 20 -8.32 -20.06 -2.39
C VAL A 20 -7.59 -19.45 -3.56
N ALA A 21 -7.09 -18.23 -3.37
CA ALA A 21 -6.32 -17.50 -4.34
C ALA A 21 -4.93 -17.16 -3.81
N VAL A 22 -3.95 -17.18 -4.70
CA VAL A 22 -2.63 -16.60 -4.50
C VAL A 22 -2.46 -15.49 -5.52
N PHE A 23 -1.85 -14.39 -5.12
CA PHE A 23 -1.67 -13.23 -5.99
C PHE A 23 -0.40 -12.47 -5.70
N ALA A 24 0.05 -11.76 -6.70
CA ALA A 24 1.06 -10.71 -6.62
C ALA A 24 0.61 -9.51 -7.45
N GLY A 25 1.08 -8.34 -7.12
CA GLY A 25 0.68 -7.12 -7.79
C GLY A 25 1.67 -5.99 -7.64
N VAL A 26 1.44 -4.97 -8.42
CA VAL A 26 2.13 -3.69 -8.35
C VAL A 26 1.15 -2.61 -7.97
N ALA A 27 1.60 -1.63 -7.21
CA ALA A 27 0.78 -0.54 -6.75
C ALA A 27 1.54 0.78 -6.82
N SER A 28 0.81 1.88 -6.88
CA SER A 28 1.33 3.24 -6.82
C SER A 28 0.57 4.00 -5.76
N SER A 29 1.29 4.61 -4.83
CA SER A 29 0.71 5.40 -3.76
C SER A 29 0.69 6.86 -4.16
N GLU A 30 -0.46 7.52 -4.02
CA GLU A 30 -0.64 8.93 -4.32
C GLU A 30 -0.87 9.75 -3.07
N ASN A 31 -0.25 10.92 -3.03
CA ASN A 31 -0.48 11.90 -1.97
C ASN A 31 -1.47 12.96 -2.43
N THR A 32 -2.44 13.26 -1.60
CA THR A 32 -3.17 14.53 -1.72
C THR A 32 -2.22 15.65 -1.30
N LYS A 33 -1.85 16.49 -2.25
CA LYS A 33 -0.92 17.62 -2.07
C LYS A 33 -1.19 18.35 -0.76
N ASN A 34 -0.23 18.29 0.16
CA ASN A 34 -0.29 19.03 1.40
C ASN A 34 0.91 19.99 1.45
N GLU A 35 0.66 21.28 1.61
CA GLU A 35 1.66 22.36 1.58
C GLU A 35 2.73 22.29 2.67
N LYS A 36 2.63 21.34 3.59
CA LYS A 36 3.54 21.15 4.72
C LYS A 36 4.68 20.15 4.48
N THR A 37 4.89 19.69 3.26
CA THR A 37 5.96 18.73 2.96
C THR A 37 7.30 19.39 2.72
N LEU A 38 8.38 18.71 3.12
CA LEU A 38 9.79 19.16 3.05
C LEU A 38 10.33 19.46 1.66
N GLY A 39 9.66 19.04 0.62
CA GLY A 39 10.12 19.23 -0.76
C GLY A 39 9.00 19.60 -1.70
N ASN A 40 9.36 19.99 -2.93
CA ASN A 40 8.40 20.55 -3.87
C ASN A 40 7.44 19.53 -4.50
N VAL A 41 7.65 18.22 -4.40
CA VAL A 41 6.75 17.22 -4.99
C VAL A 41 6.92 15.88 -4.28
N ASN A 42 5.83 15.31 -3.81
CA ASN A 42 5.79 13.90 -3.47
C ASN A 42 5.51 13.10 -4.74
N ASP A 43 6.54 12.47 -5.28
CA ASP A 43 6.36 11.54 -6.38
C ASP A 43 5.69 10.27 -5.87
N SER A 44 4.78 9.73 -6.68
CA SER A 44 4.23 8.41 -6.43
C SER A 44 5.37 7.39 -6.51
N LYS A 45 5.43 6.49 -5.54
CA LYS A 45 6.41 5.41 -5.55
C LYS A 45 5.72 4.09 -5.89
N GLN A 46 6.27 3.38 -6.84
CA GLN A 46 5.84 2.04 -7.16
C GLN A 46 6.20 1.09 -6.01
N SER A 47 5.25 0.27 -5.62
CA SER A 47 5.37 -0.72 -4.55
C SER A 47 4.80 -2.06 -5.00
N ASN A 48 5.12 -3.11 -4.24
CA ASN A 48 4.69 -4.46 -4.53
C ASN A 48 3.70 -4.94 -3.46
N SER A 49 2.78 -5.79 -3.88
CA SER A 49 1.88 -6.51 -2.99
C SER A 49 1.83 -7.99 -3.36
N TYR A 50 1.67 -8.85 -2.37
CA TYR A 50 1.46 -10.28 -2.59
C TYR A 50 0.73 -10.89 -1.40
N GLY A 51 0.00 -11.97 -1.67
CA GLY A 51 -0.78 -12.57 -0.59
C GLY A 51 -1.55 -13.80 -1.01
N VAL A 52 -2.32 -14.27 -0.03
CA VAL A 52 -3.26 -15.36 -0.15
C VAL A 52 -4.63 -14.89 0.31
N ARG A 53 -5.67 -15.34 -0.39
CA ARG A 53 -7.06 -14.98 -0.08
C ARG A 53 -7.92 -16.23 -0.12
N THR A 54 -8.84 -16.32 0.85
CA THR A 54 -9.88 -17.34 0.88
C THR A 54 -11.22 -16.64 0.70
N LYS A 55 -12.08 -17.18 -0.16
CA LYS A 55 -13.45 -16.70 -0.37
C LYS A 55 -14.46 -17.82 -0.09
N TYR A 56 -15.58 -17.45 0.52
CA TYR A 56 -16.73 -18.31 0.72
C TYR A 56 -17.94 -17.74 -0.02
N SER A 57 -18.48 -18.49 -0.94
CA SER A 57 -19.67 -18.11 -1.73
C SER A 57 -20.94 -18.39 -0.91
N ILE A 58 -21.61 -17.32 -0.48
CA ILE A 58 -22.89 -17.39 0.21
C ILE A 58 -23.96 -17.86 -0.74
N ASN A 59 -23.96 -17.32 -1.95
CA ASN A 59 -24.84 -17.67 -3.04
C ASN A 59 -24.17 -17.36 -4.39
N LYS A 60 -24.92 -17.46 -5.53
CA LYS A 60 -24.40 -17.18 -6.87
C LYS A 60 -23.86 -15.79 -7.10
N LYS A 61 -24.29 -14.82 -6.29
CA LYS A 61 -23.93 -13.40 -6.48
C LYS A 61 -23.03 -12.87 -5.38
N TRP A 62 -23.15 -13.39 -4.16
CA TRP A 62 -22.47 -12.87 -2.99
C TRP A 62 -21.46 -13.84 -2.42
N ALA A 63 -20.29 -13.33 -2.11
CA ALA A 63 -19.27 -14.06 -1.38
C ALA A 63 -18.63 -13.14 -0.32
N VAL A 64 -18.07 -13.74 0.71
CA VAL A 64 -17.23 -13.07 1.71
C VAL A 64 -15.81 -13.63 1.60
N GLY A 65 -14.83 -12.82 1.87
CA GLY A 65 -13.44 -13.19 1.77
C GLY A 65 -12.58 -12.56 2.84
N SER A 66 -11.50 -13.26 3.16
CA SER A 66 -10.43 -12.76 4.01
C SER A 66 -9.11 -13.40 3.56
N GLY A 67 -8.00 -12.95 4.11
CA GLY A 67 -6.70 -13.48 3.75
C GLY A 67 -5.56 -12.78 4.48
N LEU A 68 -4.37 -12.97 3.95
CA LEU A 68 -3.17 -12.25 4.37
C LEU A 68 -2.50 -11.65 3.13
N LYS A 69 -2.20 -10.39 3.21
CA LYS A 69 -1.55 -9.61 2.15
C LYS A 69 -0.36 -8.88 2.75
N ILE A 70 0.79 -8.99 2.13
CA ILE A 70 1.91 -8.09 2.39
C ILE A 70 1.83 -6.98 1.36
N ASN A 71 1.79 -5.75 1.84
CA ASN A 71 1.65 -4.57 1.04
C ASN A 71 2.66 -3.51 1.44
N GLU A 72 3.21 -2.83 0.47
CA GLU A 72 4.19 -1.77 0.67
C GLU A 72 3.56 -0.42 0.31
N LEU A 73 3.66 0.54 1.23
CA LEU A 73 3.37 1.94 1.00
C LEU A 73 4.66 2.69 0.78
N GLY A 74 4.82 3.28 -0.40
CA GLY A 74 5.98 4.05 -0.76
C GLY A 74 5.66 5.54 -0.94
N GLN A 75 6.55 6.39 -0.47
CA GLN A 75 6.53 7.83 -0.72
C GLN A 75 7.93 8.29 -1.09
N SER A 76 8.01 9.16 -2.09
CA SER A 76 9.26 9.77 -2.51
C SER A 76 9.14 11.28 -2.47
N VAL A 77 10.10 11.92 -1.81
CA VAL A 77 10.18 13.39 -1.70
C VAL A 77 11.46 13.84 -2.36
N ALA A 78 11.34 14.60 -3.44
CA ALA A 78 12.48 15.17 -4.13
C ALA A 78 12.91 16.51 -3.48
N ASN A 79 14.17 16.89 -3.72
CA ASN A 79 14.73 18.18 -3.27
C ASN A 79 14.74 18.37 -1.74
N VAL A 80 14.92 17.29 -0.99
CA VAL A 80 15.10 17.36 0.46
C VAL A 80 16.50 17.92 0.77
N SER A 81 16.55 18.97 1.55
CA SER A 81 17.82 19.56 1.98
C SER A 81 18.38 18.83 3.19
N TYR A 82 19.66 18.53 3.17
CA TYR A 82 20.34 17.86 4.26
C TYR A 82 21.80 18.31 4.43
N VAL A 83 22.36 18.07 5.61
CA VAL A 83 23.76 18.33 5.96
C VAL A 83 24.38 17.02 6.45
N SER A 84 25.58 16.70 5.97
CA SER A 84 26.34 15.55 6.48
C SER A 84 27.02 15.90 7.82
N ALA A 85 26.85 15.04 8.82
CA ALA A 85 27.48 15.22 10.14
C ALA A 85 29.01 15.19 10.08
N LYS A 86 29.57 14.50 9.10
CA LYS A 86 31.04 14.43 8.89
C LYS A 86 31.66 15.77 8.44
N SER A 87 30.85 16.66 7.90
CA SER A 87 31.35 17.95 7.38
C SER A 87 31.24 19.11 8.36
N ASN A 88 30.67 18.93 9.56
CA ASN A 88 30.37 20.11 10.40
C ASN A 88 30.53 19.93 11.90
N ALA A 89 31.31 20.88 12.47
CA ALA A 89 31.38 21.20 13.90
C ALA A 89 30.06 21.75 14.49
N PHE A 90 28.98 21.84 13.72
CA PHE A 90 27.69 22.43 14.12
C PHE A 90 26.88 21.59 15.09
N PHE A 91 27.16 20.29 15.22
CA PHE A 91 26.41 19.39 16.09
C PHE A 91 26.76 19.57 17.60
N ASN A 92 27.72 20.39 17.93
CA ASN A 92 28.09 20.67 19.34
C ASN A 92 27.27 21.80 19.99
N SER A 93 26.39 22.46 19.29
CA SER A 93 25.50 23.49 19.85
C SER A 93 24.11 22.90 19.97
N GLY A 94 23.65 22.68 21.19
CA GLY A 94 22.40 22.03 21.59
C GLY A 94 21.09 22.66 21.10
N ASN A 95 21.00 23.00 19.84
CA ASN A 95 19.80 23.49 19.21
C ASN A 95 19.09 22.31 18.55
N SER A 96 18.05 21.82 19.21
CA SER A 96 17.09 20.90 18.68
C SER A 96 16.35 21.56 17.51
N TYR A 97 16.68 21.21 16.28
CA TYR A 97 15.89 21.58 15.12
C TYR A 97 14.66 20.66 15.03
N ALA A 98 13.63 21.02 15.81
CA ALA A 98 12.45 20.18 16.03
C ALA A 98 11.41 20.22 14.92
N ASP A 99 11.64 20.92 13.82
CA ASP A 99 10.66 21.13 12.75
C ASP A 99 10.91 20.30 11.48
N SER A 100 11.61 19.18 11.60
CA SER A 100 11.69 18.26 10.48
C SER A 100 10.41 17.42 10.39
N PRO A 101 9.62 17.48 9.30
CA PRO A 101 8.40 16.68 9.16
C PRO A 101 8.67 15.18 8.99
N VAL A 102 9.92 14.76 8.91
CA VAL A 102 10.33 13.37 8.99
C VAL A 102 11.19 13.22 10.24
N ALA A 103 10.59 12.75 11.33
CA ALA A 103 11.35 12.32 12.49
C ALA A 103 12.04 11.00 12.15
N VAL A 104 13.31 11.07 11.76
CA VAL A 104 14.14 9.89 11.56
C VAL A 104 14.77 9.57 12.92
N ALA A 105 14.29 8.51 13.58
CA ALA A 105 14.87 8.01 14.81
C ALA A 105 15.83 6.87 14.51
N ASN A 106 16.96 6.93 15.19
CA ASN A 106 17.92 5.84 15.38
C ASN A 106 18.54 5.23 14.11
N SER A 107 19.26 6.02 13.35
CA SER A 107 20.40 5.42 12.69
C SER A 107 21.54 5.39 13.69
N SER A 108 22.13 4.23 13.89
CA SER A 108 23.37 4.07 14.68
C SER A 108 24.55 4.89 14.13
N ASN A 109 24.35 5.52 12.99
CA ASN A 109 25.23 6.47 12.34
C ASN A 109 24.40 7.71 11.98
N GLN A 110 24.33 8.70 12.87
CA GLN A 110 23.77 10.02 12.57
C GLN A 110 24.67 10.77 11.57
N GLU A 111 24.70 10.29 10.33
CA GLU A 111 25.54 10.91 9.29
C GLU A 111 24.84 12.06 8.58
N TYR A 112 23.51 12.16 8.70
CA TYR A 112 22.71 13.14 7.95
C TYR A 112 21.68 13.82 8.83
N LEU A 113 21.58 15.16 8.73
CA LEU A 113 20.54 15.97 9.35
C LEU A 113 19.67 16.56 8.23
N LEU A 114 18.38 16.21 8.25
CA LEU A 114 17.40 16.83 7.36
C LEU A 114 17.06 18.23 7.86
N ILE A 115 17.05 19.21 6.95
CA ILE A 115 16.78 20.61 7.27
C ILE A 115 15.57 21.12 6.49
N SER A 116 14.75 21.94 7.16
CA SER A 116 13.59 22.59 6.52
C SER A 116 14.04 23.67 5.51
N ASN A 117 13.16 24.03 4.58
CA ASN A 117 13.44 25.09 3.62
C ASN A 117 13.70 26.44 4.31
N SER A 118 13.01 26.74 5.40
CA SER A 118 13.24 27.94 6.18
C SER A 118 14.62 27.96 6.85
N THR A 119 15.07 26.81 7.32
CA THR A 119 16.41 26.64 7.91
C THR A 119 17.50 26.76 6.86
N LYS A 120 17.26 26.24 5.63
CA LYS A 120 18.17 26.37 4.49
C LYS A 120 18.43 27.83 4.15
N GLU A 121 17.37 28.65 4.09
CA GLU A 121 17.48 30.09 3.81
C GLU A 121 18.26 30.84 4.90
N ALA A 122 18.06 30.46 6.17
CA ALA A 122 18.76 31.04 7.32
C ALA A 122 20.25 30.69 7.37
N MET A 123 20.60 29.48 6.94
CA MET A 123 21.97 28.96 7.08
C MET A 123 22.97 29.55 6.10
N LYS A 124 22.56 30.15 4.97
CA LYS A 124 23.45 30.72 3.91
C LYS A 124 24.68 29.84 3.60
N ASN A 125 24.56 28.53 3.68
CA ASN A 125 25.71 27.66 3.89
C ASN A 125 26.02 26.85 2.65
N GLU A 126 27.30 26.86 2.25
CA GLU A 126 27.84 26.11 1.12
C GLU A 126 27.79 24.56 1.31
N ASN A 127 27.50 24.09 2.53
CA ASN A 127 27.50 22.67 2.89
C ASN A 127 26.12 22.01 2.86
N VAL A 128 25.06 22.72 2.45
CA VAL A 128 23.72 22.14 2.30
C VAL A 128 23.63 21.39 0.99
N GLN A 129 23.40 20.10 1.11
CA GLN A 129 23.16 19.22 -0.03
C GLN A 129 21.66 19.04 -0.27
N THR A 130 21.30 18.62 -1.47
CA THR A 130 19.91 18.34 -1.83
C THR A 130 19.84 16.93 -2.40
N GLY A 131 18.91 16.13 -1.90
CA GLY A 131 18.75 14.75 -2.29
C GLY A 131 17.30 14.31 -2.36
N LYS A 132 17.11 13.03 -2.66
CA LYS A 132 15.82 12.36 -2.75
C LYS A 132 15.62 11.49 -1.52
N LEU A 133 14.51 11.75 -0.80
CA LEU A 133 14.12 10.98 0.38
C LEU A 133 13.03 9.99 -0.01
N ASP A 134 13.32 8.71 0.14
CA ASP A 134 12.39 7.61 -0.08
C ASP A 134 11.96 7.00 1.25
N GLN A 135 10.66 6.91 1.49
CA GLN A 135 10.07 6.23 2.63
C GLN A 135 9.34 4.98 2.17
N ASN A 136 9.58 3.86 2.84
CA ASN A 136 8.92 2.60 2.57
C ASN A 136 8.38 2.01 3.87
N LEU A 137 7.07 1.86 3.93
CA LEU A 137 6.37 1.20 5.02
C LEU A 137 5.77 -0.10 4.50
N ARG A 138 6.11 -1.23 5.10
CA ARG A 138 5.57 -2.53 4.73
C ARG A 138 4.66 -3.06 5.82
N TYR A 139 3.47 -3.44 5.44
CA TYR A 139 2.44 -3.96 6.34
C TYR A 139 2.06 -5.40 5.97
N ILE A 140 1.81 -6.22 7.00
CA ILE A 140 1.01 -7.42 6.83
C ILE A 140 -0.45 -7.05 7.11
N GLU A 141 -1.31 -7.24 6.12
CA GLU A 141 -2.71 -6.82 6.14
C GLU A 141 -3.63 -8.04 6.17
N MET A 142 -4.71 -7.92 6.94
CA MET A 142 -5.81 -8.87 6.96
C MET A 142 -7.07 -8.17 6.46
N PRO A 143 -7.45 -8.36 5.20
CA PRO A 143 -8.68 -7.81 4.64
C PRO A 143 -9.90 -8.62 5.09
N LEU A 144 -11.04 -7.94 5.17
CA LEU A 144 -12.36 -8.54 5.23
C LEU A 144 -13.20 -7.92 4.12
N GLU A 145 -13.58 -8.72 3.14
CA GLU A 145 -14.19 -8.27 1.90
C GLU A 145 -15.54 -8.92 1.65
N VAL A 146 -16.43 -8.16 1.03
CA VAL A 146 -17.66 -8.65 0.42
C VAL A 146 -17.50 -8.54 -1.10
N SER A 147 -17.83 -9.60 -1.80
CA SER A 147 -17.76 -9.70 -3.25
C SER A 147 -19.15 -9.85 -3.84
N TYR A 148 -19.43 -9.10 -4.92
CA TYR A 148 -20.64 -9.21 -5.70
C TYR A 148 -20.32 -9.61 -7.13
N SER A 149 -20.90 -10.70 -7.61
CA SER A 149 -20.73 -11.18 -9.00
C SER A 149 -21.64 -10.39 -9.93
N VAL A 150 -21.03 -9.50 -10.72
CA VAL A 150 -21.72 -8.69 -11.74
C VAL A 150 -22.00 -9.51 -12.99
N PHE A 151 -21.01 -10.29 -13.39
CA PHE A 151 -21.06 -11.10 -14.57
C PHE A 151 -20.45 -12.49 -14.29
N ASN A 152 -21.17 -13.54 -14.68
CA ASN A 152 -20.66 -14.90 -14.60
C ASN A 152 -21.30 -15.70 -15.74
N LYS A 153 -20.55 -15.90 -16.82
CA LYS A 153 -21.01 -16.64 -17.99
C LYS A 153 -19.88 -17.44 -18.62
N ASN A 154 -20.14 -18.72 -18.88
CA ASN A 154 -19.17 -19.64 -19.46
C ASN A 154 -17.90 -19.77 -18.59
N LYS A 155 -16.76 -19.28 -19.10
CA LYS A 155 -15.46 -19.35 -18.45
C LYS A 155 -15.03 -18.02 -17.81
N ALA A 156 -15.76 -16.93 -18.06
CA ALA A 156 -15.42 -15.60 -17.59
C ALA A 156 -16.36 -15.14 -16.49
N SER A 157 -15.82 -14.47 -15.49
CA SER A 157 -16.59 -13.80 -14.45
C SER A 157 -15.96 -12.46 -14.06
N ILE A 158 -16.82 -11.53 -13.65
CA ILE A 158 -16.44 -10.21 -13.13
C ILE A 158 -17.10 -10.04 -11.77
N ASN A 159 -16.29 -9.75 -10.77
CA ASN A 159 -16.75 -9.54 -9.42
C ASN A 159 -16.27 -8.17 -8.93
N LEU A 160 -17.14 -7.43 -8.28
CA LEU A 160 -16.79 -6.23 -7.51
C LEU A 160 -16.56 -6.64 -6.06
N ASN A 161 -15.48 -6.16 -5.47
CA ASN A 161 -15.15 -6.44 -4.08
C ASN A 161 -14.97 -5.13 -3.33
N THR A 162 -15.47 -5.07 -2.13
CA THR A 162 -15.27 -3.96 -1.21
C THR A 162 -15.15 -4.46 0.22
N GLY A 163 -14.45 -3.72 1.04
CA GLY A 163 -14.28 -4.11 2.43
C GLY A 163 -13.33 -3.19 3.19
N GLY A 164 -12.92 -3.65 4.34
CA GLY A 164 -11.91 -3.01 5.16
C GLY A 164 -10.74 -3.93 5.42
N PHE A 165 -9.66 -3.39 5.93
CA PHE A 165 -8.51 -4.15 6.38
C PHE A 165 -7.89 -3.55 7.64
N VAL A 166 -7.21 -4.39 8.38
CA VAL A 166 -6.26 -3.98 9.42
C VAL A 166 -4.88 -4.49 9.02
N GLY A 167 -3.87 -3.67 9.20
CA GLY A 167 -2.47 -4.01 8.90
C GLY A 167 -1.57 -3.77 10.09
N LYS A 168 -0.54 -4.60 10.24
CA LYS A 168 0.55 -4.42 11.20
C LYS A 168 1.85 -4.11 10.46
N LEU A 169 2.56 -3.10 10.93
CA LEU A 169 3.87 -2.71 10.39
C LEU A 169 4.90 -3.82 10.62
N ILE A 170 5.59 -4.22 9.56
CA ILE A 170 6.63 -5.24 9.59
C ILE A 170 7.98 -4.74 9.07
N SER A 171 8.01 -3.58 8.40
CA SER A 171 9.24 -2.95 7.95
C SER A 171 9.00 -1.46 7.75
N ASN A 172 9.97 -0.66 8.18
CA ASN A 172 9.94 0.79 8.13
C ASN A 172 11.35 1.27 7.76
N ASN A 173 11.50 1.81 6.56
CA ASN A 173 12.80 2.23 6.06
C ASN A 173 12.71 3.62 5.44
N VAL A 174 13.66 4.47 5.79
CA VAL A 174 13.88 5.77 5.18
C VAL A 174 15.23 5.78 4.51
N ASN A 175 15.26 6.10 3.22
CA ASN A 175 16.47 6.15 2.40
C ASN A 175 16.68 7.57 1.87
N LEU A 176 17.90 8.05 1.93
CA LEU A 176 18.35 9.30 1.33
C LEU A 176 19.34 8.96 0.22
N ASP A 177 19.02 9.34 -1.03
CA ASP A 177 19.82 9.03 -2.23
C ASP A 177 20.21 7.54 -2.34
N GLY A 178 19.27 6.65 -1.94
CA GLY A 178 19.48 5.20 -1.98
C GLY A 178 20.19 4.61 -0.75
N HIS A 179 20.68 5.42 0.18
CA HIS A 179 21.29 4.97 1.44
C HIS A 179 20.27 4.98 2.56
N THR A 180 20.14 3.88 3.29
CA THR A 180 19.25 3.80 4.45
C THR A 180 19.80 4.69 5.58
N ILE A 181 18.98 5.65 6.01
CA ILE A 181 19.30 6.60 7.06
C ILE A 181 18.55 6.36 8.38
N GLY A 182 17.58 5.44 8.39
CA GLY A 182 16.83 5.07 9.58
C GLY A 182 15.38 4.71 9.31
N GLU A 183 14.54 4.93 10.32
CA GLU A 183 13.12 4.62 10.33
C GLU A 183 12.29 5.89 10.56
N ASN A 184 11.04 5.89 10.10
CA ASN A 184 10.10 6.97 10.39
C ASN A 184 9.41 6.70 11.74
N THR A 185 9.74 7.47 12.78
CA THR A 185 9.16 7.33 14.12
C THR A 185 7.68 7.67 14.21
N ASN A 186 7.13 8.35 13.20
CA ASN A 186 5.72 8.68 13.14
C ASN A 186 4.89 7.60 12.46
N ALA A 187 5.51 6.52 11.94
CA ALA A 187 4.79 5.40 11.35
C ALA A 187 3.99 4.67 12.42
N ASN A 188 2.71 4.44 12.14
CA ASN A 188 1.85 3.67 13.04
C ASN A 188 2.13 2.19 12.91
N ASP A 189 2.23 1.49 14.04
CA ASP A 189 2.36 0.03 14.10
C ASP A 189 1.15 -0.67 13.50
N TYR A 190 -0.04 -0.07 13.65
CA TYR A 190 -1.29 -0.59 13.11
C TYR A 190 -1.95 0.44 12.21
N VAL A 191 -2.37 -0.03 11.04
CA VAL A 191 -3.12 0.77 10.08
C VAL A 191 -4.48 0.14 9.80
N TYR A 192 -5.41 1.01 9.44
CA TYR A 192 -6.76 0.63 9.03
C TYR A 192 -7.03 1.24 7.67
N GLY A 193 -7.88 0.58 6.92
CA GLY A 193 -8.24 1.12 5.63
C GLY A 193 -9.45 0.45 5.01
N SER A 194 -9.80 0.94 3.83
CA SER A 194 -10.82 0.36 2.99
C SER A 194 -10.25 -0.03 1.64
N THR A 195 -10.86 -1.03 1.02
CA THR A 195 -10.48 -1.52 -0.30
C THR A 195 -11.68 -1.56 -1.21
N LEU A 196 -11.44 -1.25 -2.48
CA LEU A 196 -12.39 -1.42 -3.58
C LEU A 196 -11.63 -2.04 -4.75
N SER A 197 -12.14 -3.14 -5.30
CA SER A 197 -11.50 -3.79 -6.44
C SER A 197 -12.51 -4.43 -7.39
N SER A 198 -12.05 -4.73 -8.59
CA SER A 198 -12.80 -5.49 -9.58
C SER A 198 -11.97 -6.67 -10.04
N THR A 199 -12.41 -7.89 -9.73
CA THR A 199 -11.73 -9.11 -10.16
C THR A 199 -12.31 -9.61 -11.45
N VAL A 200 -11.52 -9.63 -12.53
CA VAL A 200 -11.84 -10.27 -13.81
C VAL A 200 -11.16 -11.63 -13.83
N GLN A 201 -11.94 -12.71 -13.91
CA GLN A 201 -11.43 -14.08 -13.85
C GLN A 201 -11.74 -14.83 -15.14
N TYR A 202 -10.84 -15.71 -15.52
CA TYR A 202 -11.03 -16.64 -16.62
C TYR A 202 -10.65 -18.06 -16.20
N ARG A 203 -11.57 -19.02 -16.40
CA ARG A 203 -11.35 -20.43 -16.08
C ARG A 203 -10.44 -21.07 -17.10
N VAL A 204 -9.23 -21.44 -16.67
CA VAL A 204 -8.22 -22.07 -17.54
C VAL A 204 -8.28 -23.59 -17.45
N TYR A 205 -8.59 -24.15 -16.29
CA TYR A 205 -8.66 -25.59 -16.10
C TYR A 205 -9.65 -25.94 -14.97
N LYS A 206 -10.55 -26.91 -15.21
CA LYS A 206 -11.56 -27.42 -14.26
C LYS A 206 -12.00 -26.37 -13.21
N LYS A 207 -11.32 -26.32 -12.05
CA LYS A 207 -11.58 -25.47 -10.90
C LYS A 207 -10.61 -24.31 -10.74
N THR A 208 -9.66 -24.17 -11.68
CA THR A 208 -8.60 -23.17 -11.63
C THR A 208 -8.92 -22.01 -12.56
N ASN A 209 -8.89 -20.81 -12.00
CA ASN A 209 -9.06 -19.56 -12.73
C ASN A 209 -7.79 -18.71 -12.62
N VAL A 210 -7.42 -18.03 -13.67
CA VAL A 210 -6.51 -16.90 -13.64
C VAL A 210 -7.32 -15.64 -13.44
N PHE A 211 -6.75 -14.64 -12.79
CA PHE A 211 -7.44 -13.38 -12.64
C PHE A 211 -6.50 -12.17 -12.71
N ILE A 212 -7.10 -11.05 -13.05
CA ILE A 212 -6.54 -9.71 -12.97
C ILE A 212 -7.49 -8.88 -12.11
N GLU A 213 -6.92 -8.04 -11.23
CA GLU A 213 -7.69 -7.29 -10.26
C GLU A 213 -7.13 -5.88 -10.09
N PRO A 214 -7.65 -4.88 -10.82
CA PRO A 214 -7.45 -3.49 -10.46
C PRO A 214 -8.08 -3.23 -9.08
N ALA A 215 -7.32 -2.57 -8.22
CA ALA A 215 -7.70 -2.31 -6.85
C ALA A 215 -7.32 -0.88 -6.43
N MET A 216 -8.12 -0.33 -5.54
CA MET A 216 -7.87 0.92 -4.84
C MET A 216 -7.94 0.67 -3.34
N ASN A 217 -6.92 1.10 -2.62
CA ASN A 217 -6.89 1.06 -1.17
C ASN A 217 -6.83 2.49 -0.63
N TYR A 218 -7.52 2.72 0.47
CA TYR A 218 -7.47 3.97 1.23
C TYR A 218 -7.01 3.67 2.65
N TYR A 219 -5.90 4.28 3.06
CA TYR A 219 -5.31 4.15 4.39
C TYR A 219 -5.71 5.33 5.26
N ILE A 220 -6.29 5.07 6.42
CA ILE A 220 -6.83 6.11 7.29
C ILE A 220 -5.72 6.79 8.10
N ASN A 221 -4.75 6.03 8.61
CA ASN A 221 -3.77 6.50 9.57
C ASN A 221 -2.36 5.90 9.39
N PRO A 222 -1.73 6.02 8.23
CA PRO A 222 -0.38 5.45 8.05
C PRO A 222 0.69 6.14 8.90
N LEU A 223 0.53 7.44 9.18
CA LEU A 223 1.40 8.23 10.06
C LEU A 223 0.60 9.01 11.11
N ASN A 224 1.21 9.23 12.29
CA ASN A 224 0.57 9.93 13.41
C ASN A 224 0.39 11.43 13.20
N SER A 225 1.39 12.11 12.65
CA SER A 225 1.45 13.58 12.64
C SER A 225 1.77 14.17 11.27
N GLN A 226 1.91 13.35 10.26
CA GLN A 226 2.32 13.77 8.92
C GLN A 226 1.35 13.28 7.87
N SER A 227 1.22 14.06 6.79
CA SER A 227 0.55 13.60 5.59
C SER A 227 1.37 12.51 4.93
N PHE A 228 0.75 11.38 4.68
CA PHE A 228 1.32 10.30 3.90
C PHE A 228 0.36 9.94 2.76
N ASN A 229 0.87 9.26 1.74
CA ASN A 229 0.05 8.78 0.65
C ASN A 229 -1.05 7.84 1.17
N GLN A 230 -2.27 8.33 1.23
CA GLN A 230 -3.42 7.59 1.74
C GLN A 230 -4.09 6.75 0.66
N PHE A 231 -4.02 7.18 -0.60
CA PHE A 231 -4.55 6.43 -1.72
C PHE A 231 -3.47 5.58 -2.37
N GLN A 232 -3.83 4.33 -2.66
CA GLN A 232 -2.97 3.42 -3.40
C GLN A 232 -3.78 2.73 -4.49
N TRP A 233 -3.33 2.89 -5.73
CA TRP A 233 -3.86 2.20 -6.89
C TRP A 233 -2.98 1.00 -7.20
N GLY A 234 -3.60 -0.14 -7.47
CA GLY A 234 -2.86 -1.37 -7.71
C GLY A 234 -3.48 -2.22 -8.80
N LEU A 235 -2.66 -3.12 -9.30
CA LEU A 235 -3.07 -4.15 -10.24
C LEU A 235 -2.49 -5.49 -9.76
N ASN A 236 -3.39 -6.39 -9.35
CA ASN A 236 -3.04 -7.72 -8.89
C ASN A 236 -3.28 -8.75 -9.98
N PHE A 237 -2.45 -9.78 -10.01
CA PHE A 237 -2.57 -10.96 -10.87
C PHE A 237 -2.50 -12.20 -10.01
N GLY A 238 -3.26 -13.22 -10.34
CA GLY A 238 -3.20 -14.42 -9.51
C GLY A 238 -3.93 -15.61 -10.09
N LEU A 239 -3.88 -16.65 -9.29
CA LEU A 239 -4.57 -17.91 -9.52
C LEU A 239 -5.57 -18.14 -8.40
N ASN A 240 -6.73 -18.65 -8.78
CA ASN A 240 -7.82 -18.98 -7.86
C ASN A 240 -8.26 -20.42 -8.12
N VAL A 241 -8.35 -21.22 -7.07
CA VAL A 241 -8.84 -22.61 -7.11
C VAL A 241 -10.09 -22.72 -6.26
N SER A 242 -11.18 -23.18 -6.87
CA SER A 242 -12.46 -23.40 -6.19
C SER A 242 -12.59 -24.87 -5.78
N PHE A 243 -13.27 -25.17 -4.66
CA PHE A 243 -13.52 -26.53 -4.16
C PHE A 243 -14.74 -26.62 -3.25
#